data_2a38e11641df7aa389211aae5522899d
#
_entry.id   2a38e11641df7aa389211aae5522899d
#
_cell.length_a   1.000
_cell.length_b   1.000
_cell.length_c   1.000
_cell.angle_alpha   90.00
_cell.angle_beta   90.00
_cell.angle_gamma   90.00
#
_symmetry.space_group_name_H-M   'P 1'
#
loop_
_entity.id
_entity.type
_entity.pdbx_description
1 polymer ?
#
loop_
_entity_poly.entity_id
_entity_poly.type
_entity_poly.pdbx_seq_one_letter_code
_entity_poly.pdbx_strand_id
1 'polypeptide(L)'
;IEKQDHWNDHFAAAMKKAYEAHPRDIEIATIYAEAILNQTPWKMWDIWKNKVAEGAGTVKAQRVLERFVDTPEGRVHPGILHLYVHLMEMSPTPEKALMAGDRLRELVPHAGHLIHMPTHIDSQCGEYRDALHWNQKGIAADLKIAERQGRMNFYTAYRVHNYHFAIYGAMFLGQYEPAISAAEEMIREIPVELLKLESPPMADFLESYISMKTHVQIR
;
A
#
# COMPACT_ATOMS: atom_id res chain seq x y z
N ILE A 1 -18.48 3.48 -11.99
CA ILE A 1 -18.30 2.42 -11.00
C ILE A 1 -18.78 1.09 -11.59
N GLU A 2 -20.06 0.93 -11.99
CA GLU A 2 -20.59 -0.33 -12.56
C GLU A 2 -19.77 -0.90 -13.75
N LYS A 3 -19.24 -0.02 -14.64
CA LYS A 3 -18.39 -0.47 -15.74
C LYS A 3 -17.03 -1.00 -15.28
N GLN A 4 -16.47 -0.41 -14.21
CA GLN A 4 -15.18 -0.83 -13.66
C GLN A 4 -15.29 -2.21 -13.01
N ASP A 5 -16.32 -2.46 -12.22
CA ASP A 5 -16.56 -3.76 -11.59
C ASP A 5 -16.70 -4.87 -12.65
N HIS A 6 -17.46 -4.59 -13.72
CA HIS A 6 -17.58 -5.51 -14.84
C HIS A 6 -16.24 -5.82 -15.54
N TRP A 7 -15.37 -4.82 -15.71
CA TRP A 7 -14.04 -5.03 -16.30
C TRP A 7 -13.13 -5.82 -15.38
N ASN A 8 -13.18 -5.56 -14.08
CA ASN A 8 -12.41 -6.32 -13.07
C ASN A 8 -12.81 -7.79 -13.07
N ASP A 9 -14.10 -8.10 -13.18
CA ASP A 9 -14.60 -9.49 -13.26
C ASP A 9 -14.11 -10.19 -14.53
N HIS A 10 -14.18 -9.53 -15.68
CA HIS A 10 -13.70 -10.08 -16.95
C HIS A 10 -12.18 -10.28 -16.93
N PHE A 11 -11.44 -9.33 -16.36
CA PHE A 11 -9.99 -9.44 -16.21
C PHE A 11 -9.62 -10.61 -15.30
N ALA A 12 -10.26 -10.73 -14.15
CA ALA A 12 -10.03 -11.85 -13.23
C ALA A 12 -10.37 -13.20 -13.86
N ALA A 13 -11.45 -13.28 -14.66
CA ALA A 13 -11.82 -14.49 -15.39
C ALA A 13 -10.81 -14.87 -16.49
N ALA A 14 -10.27 -13.89 -17.21
CA ALA A 14 -9.22 -14.09 -18.20
C ALA A 14 -7.90 -14.55 -17.56
N MET A 15 -7.48 -13.89 -16.48
CA MET A 15 -6.26 -14.25 -15.75
C MET A 15 -6.36 -15.61 -15.06
N LYS A 16 -7.56 -16.01 -14.61
CA LYS A 16 -7.80 -17.36 -14.13
C LYS A 16 -7.45 -18.42 -15.19
N LYS A 17 -7.90 -18.23 -16.43
CA LYS A 17 -7.60 -19.16 -17.53
C LYS A 17 -6.11 -19.22 -17.83
N ALA A 18 -5.43 -18.07 -17.82
CA ALA A 18 -3.98 -18.01 -18.02
C ALA A 18 -3.23 -18.76 -16.90
N TYR A 19 -3.62 -18.53 -15.65
CA TYR A 19 -3.03 -19.21 -14.50
C TYR A 19 -3.27 -20.72 -14.50
N GLU A 20 -4.47 -21.18 -14.88
CA GLU A 20 -4.79 -22.60 -15.02
C GLU A 20 -3.95 -23.28 -16.12
N ALA A 21 -3.63 -22.55 -17.20
CA ALA A 21 -2.77 -23.05 -18.27
C ALA A 21 -1.28 -23.04 -17.89
N HIS A 22 -0.84 -22.06 -17.08
CA HIS A 22 0.55 -21.84 -16.68
C HIS A 22 0.72 -21.71 -15.15
N PRO A 23 0.37 -22.73 -14.35
CA PRO A 23 0.25 -22.59 -12.91
C PRO A 23 1.60 -22.49 -12.17
N ARG A 24 2.73 -22.56 -12.88
CA ARG A 24 4.09 -22.40 -12.34
C ARG A 24 4.73 -21.07 -12.71
N ASP A 25 4.08 -20.28 -13.56
CA ASP A 25 4.57 -18.98 -13.97
C ASP A 25 4.25 -17.94 -12.89
N ILE A 26 5.30 -17.36 -12.31
CA ILE A 26 5.18 -16.43 -11.19
C ILE A 26 4.57 -15.08 -11.62
N GLU A 27 4.85 -14.62 -12.85
CA GLU A 27 4.29 -13.38 -13.38
C GLU A 27 2.78 -13.51 -13.60
N ILE A 28 2.37 -14.62 -14.21
CA ILE A 28 0.94 -14.92 -14.41
C ILE A 28 0.23 -15.07 -13.06
N ALA A 29 0.87 -15.72 -12.08
CA ALA A 29 0.33 -15.86 -10.74
C ALA A 29 0.16 -14.50 -10.05
N THR A 30 1.14 -13.61 -10.20
CA THR A 30 1.12 -12.25 -9.66
C THR A 30 -0.05 -11.46 -10.23
N ILE A 31 -0.17 -11.40 -11.56
CA ILE A 31 -1.24 -10.65 -12.22
C ILE A 31 -2.62 -11.27 -11.92
N TYR A 32 -2.70 -12.60 -11.78
CA TYR A 32 -3.95 -13.24 -11.39
C TYR A 32 -4.35 -12.90 -9.96
N ALA A 33 -3.42 -12.90 -9.02
CA ALA A 33 -3.69 -12.48 -7.64
C ALA A 33 -4.15 -11.02 -7.58
N GLU A 34 -3.49 -10.11 -8.30
CA GLU A 34 -3.90 -8.71 -8.43
C GLU A 34 -5.31 -8.59 -9.00
N ALA A 35 -5.62 -9.32 -10.08
CA ALA A 35 -6.95 -9.29 -10.69
C ALA A 35 -8.06 -9.73 -9.72
N ILE A 36 -7.78 -10.69 -8.82
CA ILE A 36 -8.70 -11.10 -7.76
C ILE A 36 -8.87 -9.99 -6.71
N LEU A 37 -7.78 -9.37 -6.28
CA LEU A 37 -7.81 -8.30 -5.27
C LEU A 37 -8.57 -7.07 -5.77
N ASN A 38 -8.44 -6.75 -7.06
CA ASN A 38 -9.12 -5.63 -7.70
C ASN A 38 -10.65 -5.81 -7.83
N GLN A 39 -11.19 -7.01 -7.61
CA GLN A 39 -12.65 -7.22 -7.54
C GLN A 39 -13.26 -6.66 -6.25
N THR A 40 -12.49 -6.62 -5.16
CA THR A 40 -12.96 -6.13 -3.85
C THR A 40 -11.88 -5.30 -3.15
N PRO A 41 -11.41 -4.17 -3.76
CA PRO A 41 -10.34 -3.36 -3.20
C PRO A 41 -10.72 -2.85 -1.81
N TRP A 42 -9.78 -3.01 -0.84
CA TRP A 42 -9.96 -2.70 0.60
C TRP A 42 -11.13 -3.41 1.30
N LYS A 43 -11.81 -4.35 0.64
CA LYS A 43 -12.90 -5.16 1.19
C LYS A 43 -12.60 -6.65 1.14
N MET A 44 -11.35 -7.02 1.30
CA MET A 44 -10.90 -8.42 1.32
C MET A 44 -11.20 -9.11 2.64
N TRP A 45 -11.21 -8.35 3.73
CA TRP A 45 -11.43 -8.81 5.09
C TRP A 45 -12.56 -8.04 5.77
N ASP A 46 -13.39 -8.75 6.54
CA ASP A 46 -14.32 -8.15 7.51
C ASP A 46 -13.58 -7.96 8.84
N ILE A 47 -12.99 -6.77 9.02
CA ILE A 47 -12.16 -6.44 10.19
C ILE A 47 -12.93 -6.51 11.51
N TRP A 48 -14.25 -6.30 11.47
CA TRP A 48 -15.09 -6.35 12.67
C TRP A 48 -15.38 -7.78 13.10
N LYS A 49 -15.38 -8.72 12.18
CA LYS A 49 -15.67 -10.14 12.44
C LYS A 49 -14.42 -11.02 12.37
N ASN A 50 -13.24 -10.41 12.13
CA ASN A 50 -11.97 -11.13 11.98
C ASN A 50 -12.05 -12.32 10.99
N LYS A 51 -12.67 -12.09 9.83
CA LYS A 51 -12.84 -13.12 8.80
C LYS A 51 -12.78 -12.54 7.40
N VAL A 52 -12.71 -13.43 6.43
CA VAL A 52 -12.83 -13.06 5.02
C VAL A 52 -14.17 -12.37 4.78
N ALA A 53 -14.13 -11.26 4.03
CA ALA A 53 -15.35 -10.54 3.64
C ALA A 53 -16.20 -11.37 2.69
N GLU A 54 -17.51 -11.24 2.82
CA GLU A 54 -18.47 -11.98 1.97
C GLU A 54 -18.30 -11.59 0.50
N GLY A 55 -18.24 -12.57 -0.38
CA GLY A 55 -18.05 -12.37 -1.82
C GLY A 55 -16.61 -12.07 -2.25
N ALA A 56 -15.67 -11.84 -1.32
CA ALA A 56 -14.29 -11.56 -1.67
C ALA A 56 -13.50 -12.82 -2.08
N GLY A 57 -12.64 -12.66 -3.08
CA GLY A 57 -11.74 -13.70 -3.55
C GLY A 57 -10.50 -13.96 -2.67
N THR A 58 -10.48 -13.44 -1.43
CA THR A 58 -9.35 -13.41 -0.51
C THR A 58 -8.62 -14.73 -0.36
N VAL A 59 -9.35 -15.81 -0.05
CA VAL A 59 -8.76 -17.16 0.13
C VAL A 59 -8.10 -17.65 -1.16
N LYS A 60 -8.68 -17.30 -2.31
CA LYS A 60 -8.12 -17.69 -3.61
C LYS A 60 -6.82 -16.93 -3.89
N ALA A 61 -6.80 -15.61 -3.70
CA ALA A 61 -5.60 -14.79 -3.84
C ALA A 61 -4.51 -15.27 -2.87
N GLN A 62 -4.86 -15.53 -1.62
CA GLN A 62 -3.94 -16.06 -0.61
C GLN A 62 -3.27 -17.36 -1.06
N ARG A 63 -4.03 -18.34 -1.55
CA ARG A 63 -3.48 -19.61 -2.05
C ARG A 63 -2.54 -19.44 -3.23
N VAL A 64 -2.84 -18.47 -4.12
CA VAL A 64 -1.97 -18.18 -5.26
C VAL A 64 -0.66 -17.57 -4.78
N LEU A 65 -0.70 -16.56 -3.92
CA LEU A 65 0.49 -15.87 -3.42
C LEU A 65 1.34 -16.76 -2.50
N GLU A 66 0.73 -17.50 -1.56
CA GLU A 66 1.44 -18.39 -0.62
C GLU A 66 2.14 -19.56 -1.32
N ARG A 67 1.74 -19.90 -2.54
CA ARG A 67 2.46 -20.88 -3.34
C ARG A 67 3.85 -20.42 -3.74
N PHE A 68 4.07 -19.10 -3.87
CA PHE A 68 5.31 -18.53 -4.38
C PHE A 68 6.10 -17.75 -3.33
N VAL A 69 5.46 -17.10 -2.37
CA VAL A 69 6.07 -16.12 -1.46
C VAL A 69 7.34 -16.63 -0.75
N ASP A 70 7.42 -17.92 -0.47
CA ASP A 70 8.58 -18.55 0.18
C ASP A 70 9.50 -19.33 -0.75
N THR A 71 9.20 -19.39 -2.04
CA THR A 71 10.12 -19.98 -3.03
C THR A 71 11.34 -19.08 -3.23
N PRO A 72 12.49 -19.62 -3.70
CA PRO A 72 13.66 -18.80 -3.99
C PRO A 72 13.36 -17.64 -4.96
N GLU A 73 12.52 -17.85 -5.96
CA GLU A 73 12.10 -16.86 -6.93
C GLU A 73 11.14 -15.83 -6.30
N GLY A 74 10.15 -16.28 -5.55
CA GLY A 74 9.16 -15.40 -4.91
C GLY A 74 9.75 -14.49 -3.84
N ARG A 75 10.80 -14.94 -3.15
CA ARG A 75 11.52 -14.15 -2.13
C ARG A 75 12.20 -12.89 -2.67
N VAL A 76 12.40 -12.81 -3.98
CA VAL A 76 13.00 -11.66 -4.67
C VAL A 76 12.05 -11.09 -5.74
N HIS A 77 10.78 -11.48 -5.72
CA HIS A 77 9.78 -11.02 -6.68
C HIS A 77 8.94 -9.89 -6.09
N PRO A 78 9.16 -8.62 -6.49
CA PRO A 78 8.50 -7.48 -5.85
C PRO A 78 6.97 -7.55 -5.93
N GLY A 79 6.41 -8.04 -7.04
CA GLY A 79 4.95 -8.15 -7.21
C GLY A 79 4.30 -9.14 -6.25
N ILE A 80 4.87 -10.35 -6.07
CA ILE A 80 4.36 -11.34 -5.11
C ILE A 80 4.40 -10.79 -3.69
N LEU A 81 5.54 -10.23 -3.28
CA LEU A 81 5.72 -9.69 -1.93
C LEU A 81 4.78 -8.51 -1.66
N HIS A 82 4.66 -7.60 -2.62
CA HIS A 82 3.78 -6.43 -2.55
C HIS A 82 2.30 -6.82 -2.41
N LEU A 83 1.82 -7.71 -3.28
CA LEU A 83 0.44 -8.16 -3.21
C LEU A 83 0.14 -8.99 -1.96
N TYR A 84 1.13 -9.73 -1.44
CA TYR A 84 0.98 -10.46 -0.18
C TYR A 84 0.84 -9.51 1.01
N VAL A 85 1.60 -8.42 1.04
CA VAL A 85 1.45 -7.35 2.03
C VAL A 85 0.05 -6.75 1.95
N HIS A 86 -0.41 -6.34 0.77
CA HIS A 86 -1.77 -5.80 0.58
C HIS A 86 -2.87 -6.77 1.00
N LEU A 87 -2.69 -8.06 0.71
CA LEU A 87 -3.65 -9.08 1.11
C LEU A 87 -3.74 -9.19 2.63
N MET A 88 -2.60 -9.10 3.33
CA MET A 88 -2.50 -9.42 4.75
C MET A 88 -2.67 -8.22 5.68
N GLU A 89 -2.51 -6.98 5.19
CA GLU A 89 -2.54 -5.76 6.01
C GLU A 89 -3.82 -5.57 6.84
N MET A 90 -4.96 -6.07 6.36
CA MET A 90 -6.24 -6.01 7.07
C MET A 90 -6.70 -7.39 7.60
N SER A 91 -5.83 -8.39 7.52
CA SER A 91 -6.15 -9.75 7.97
C SER A 91 -6.14 -9.87 9.50
N PRO A 92 -6.77 -10.92 10.06
CA PRO A 92 -6.62 -11.23 11.47
C PRO A 92 -5.22 -11.66 11.89
N THR A 93 -4.32 -11.91 10.94
CA THR A 93 -2.96 -12.42 11.17
C THR A 93 -1.93 -11.69 10.30
N PRO A 94 -1.82 -10.34 10.43
CA PRO A 94 -0.92 -9.54 9.59
C PRO A 94 0.55 -9.92 9.77
N GLU A 95 0.93 -10.43 10.94
CA GLU A 95 2.30 -10.87 11.27
C GLU A 95 2.85 -11.92 10.29
N LYS A 96 2.00 -12.67 9.59
CA LYS A 96 2.42 -13.62 8.55
C LYS A 96 3.12 -12.96 7.37
N ALA A 97 2.88 -11.69 7.14
CA ALA A 97 3.50 -10.94 6.04
C ALA A 97 4.78 -10.18 6.45
N LEU A 98 5.20 -10.20 7.72
CA LEU A 98 6.42 -9.51 8.18
C LEU A 98 7.65 -9.88 7.33
N MET A 99 7.90 -11.18 7.15
CA MET A 99 9.04 -11.63 6.34
C MET A 99 8.95 -11.22 4.87
N ALA A 100 7.76 -11.19 4.31
CA ALA A 100 7.57 -10.71 2.94
C ALA A 100 7.83 -9.20 2.84
N GLY A 101 7.36 -8.44 3.82
CA GLY A 101 7.64 -7.02 3.97
C GLY A 101 9.13 -6.73 4.08
N ASP A 102 9.85 -7.43 4.96
CA ASP A 102 11.29 -7.26 5.15
C ASP A 102 12.09 -7.49 3.85
N ARG A 103 11.68 -8.49 3.06
CA ARG A 103 12.29 -8.75 1.76
C ARG A 103 11.98 -7.66 0.74
N LEU A 104 10.75 -7.12 0.74
CA LEU A 104 10.29 -6.13 -0.24
C LEU A 104 11.00 -4.79 -0.09
N ARG A 105 11.18 -4.30 1.14
CA ARG A 105 11.59 -2.92 1.43
C ARG A 105 12.94 -2.49 0.83
N GLU A 106 13.81 -3.45 0.48
CA GLU A 106 15.11 -3.19 -0.12
C GLU A 106 15.22 -3.58 -1.61
N LEU A 107 14.22 -4.29 -2.16
CA LEU A 107 14.30 -4.81 -3.53
C LEU A 107 14.26 -3.71 -4.60
N VAL A 108 13.48 -2.65 -4.38
CA VAL A 108 13.29 -1.58 -5.37
C VAL A 108 13.52 -0.22 -4.71
N PRO A 109 14.79 0.18 -4.48
CA PRO A 109 15.14 1.33 -3.62
C PRO A 109 14.74 2.70 -4.17
N HIS A 110 14.20 2.77 -5.38
CA HIS A 110 13.71 4.00 -6.00
C HIS A 110 12.18 4.05 -6.12
N ALA A 111 11.48 3.01 -5.67
CA ALA A 111 10.03 2.96 -5.66
C ALA A 111 9.51 3.22 -4.24
N GLY A 112 9.22 4.48 -3.92
CA GLY A 112 8.79 4.89 -2.58
C GLY A 112 7.60 4.11 -2.07
N HIS A 113 6.62 3.79 -2.93
CA HIS A 113 5.47 2.97 -2.57
C HIS A 113 5.87 1.55 -2.13
N LEU A 114 6.82 0.89 -2.81
CA LEU A 114 7.26 -0.46 -2.43
C LEU A 114 8.10 -0.47 -1.16
N ILE A 115 8.80 0.63 -0.85
CA ILE A 115 9.52 0.82 0.41
C ILE A 115 8.52 1.03 1.57
N HIS A 116 7.45 1.79 1.31
CA HIS A 116 6.40 2.10 2.26
C HIS A 116 5.52 0.90 2.60
N MET A 117 5.13 0.09 1.61
CA MET A 117 4.11 -0.94 1.79
C MET A 117 4.33 -1.91 2.98
N PRO A 118 5.55 -2.39 3.28
CA PRO A 118 5.79 -3.19 4.47
C PRO A 118 5.36 -2.52 5.78
N THR A 119 5.36 -1.18 5.83
CA THR A 119 5.01 -0.44 7.04
C THR A 119 3.53 -0.53 7.43
N HIS A 120 2.67 -0.96 6.51
CA HIS A 120 1.30 -1.35 6.85
C HIS A 120 1.28 -2.52 7.83
N ILE A 121 2.12 -3.54 7.59
CA ILE A 121 2.26 -4.69 8.49
C ILE A 121 2.97 -4.28 9.77
N ASP A 122 4.06 -3.51 9.67
CA ASP A 122 4.81 -3.01 10.83
C ASP A 122 3.86 -2.26 11.79
N SER A 123 3.00 -1.39 11.27
CA SER A 123 2.03 -0.63 12.07
C SER A 123 0.99 -1.53 12.76
N GLN A 124 0.51 -2.57 12.08
CA GLN A 124 -0.42 -3.53 12.66
C GLN A 124 0.23 -4.41 13.74
N CYS A 125 1.54 -4.66 13.61
CA CYS A 125 2.30 -5.48 14.55
C CYS A 125 2.95 -4.67 15.69
N GLY A 126 2.82 -3.32 15.69
CA GLY A 126 3.40 -2.45 16.71
C GLY A 126 4.86 -2.06 16.49
N GLU A 127 5.41 -2.38 15.30
CA GLU A 127 6.80 -2.06 14.92
C GLU A 127 6.90 -0.60 14.41
N TYR A 128 6.49 0.36 15.24
CA TYR A 128 6.39 1.77 14.86
C TYR A 128 7.73 2.42 14.52
N ARG A 129 8.84 1.87 15.03
CA ARG A 129 10.18 2.35 14.67
C ARG A 129 10.48 2.08 13.21
N ASP A 130 10.16 0.88 12.73
CA ASP A 130 10.33 0.49 11.34
C ASP A 130 9.33 1.24 10.45
N ALA A 131 8.09 1.40 10.90
CA ALA A 131 7.10 2.22 10.21
C ALA A 131 7.61 3.66 9.99
N LEU A 132 8.18 4.32 10.99
CA LEU A 132 8.76 5.66 10.84
C LEU A 132 9.96 5.64 9.89
N HIS A 133 10.93 4.77 10.14
CA HIS A 133 12.19 4.71 9.38
C HIS A 133 11.97 4.46 7.89
N TRP A 134 11.18 3.44 7.54
CA TRP A 134 10.98 3.07 6.15
C TRP A 134 10.09 4.05 5.40
N ASN A 135 9.12 4.70 6.06
CA ASN A 135 8.39 5.78 5.43
C ASN A 135 9.27 6.99 5.14
N GLN A 136 10.20 7.36 6.02
CA GLN A 136 11.17 8.41 5.74
C GLN A 136 12.02 8.07 4.50
N LYS A 137 12.42 6.81 4.32
CA LYS A 137 13.13 6.36 3.12
C LYS A 137 12.24 6.39 1.87
N GLY A 138 10.99 5.95 1.98
CA GLY A 138 10.01 6.03 0.90
C GLY A 138 9.77 7.47 0.44
N ILE A 139 9.57 8.39 1.39
CA ILE A 139 9.45 9.82 1.13
C ILE A 139 10.68 10.36 0.38
N ALA A 140 11.89 10.02 0.83
CA ALA A 140 13.12 10.47 0.18
C ALA A 140 13.25 9.95 -1.26
N ALA A 141 12.77 8.74 -1.55
CA ALA A 141 12.70 8.21 -2.91
C ALA A 141 11.66 8.97 -3.76
N ASP A 142 10.49 9.25 -3.21
CA ASP A 142 9.40 9.96 -3.89
C ASP A 142 9.72 11.43 -4.16
N LEU A 143 10.46 12.08 -3.28
CA LEU A 143 10.90 13.47 -3.52
C LEU A 143 11.81 13.58 -4.74
N LYS A 144 12.67 12.60 -5.01
CA LYS A 144 13.49 12.56 -6.23
C LYS A 144 12.64 12.44 -7.50
N ILE A 145 11.52 11.73 -7.40
CA ILE A 145 10.55 11.65 -8.52
C ILE A 145 9.84 13.00 -8.67
N ALA A 146 9.40 13.61 -7.57
CA ALA A 146 8.73 14.90 -7.59
C ALA A 146 9.61 16.03 -8.14
N GLU A 147 10.92 16.01 -7.90
CA GLU A 147 11.88 16.93 -8.51
C GLU A 147 11.92 16.85 -10.04
N ARG A 148 11.73 15.64 -10.59
CA ARG A 148 11.80 15.39 -12.04
C ARG A 148 10.45 15.58 -12.74
N GLN A 149 9.35 15.15 -12.11
CA GLN A 149 8.02 15.08 -12.72
C GLN A 149 7.05 16.14 -12.21
N GLY A 150 7.46 16.92 -11.19
CA GLY A 150 6.60 17.87 -10.51
C GLY A 150 5.65 17.19 -9.52
N ARG A 151 4.81 18.01 -8.90
CA ARG A 151 3.86 17.59 -7.85
C ARG A 151 2.40 17.55 -8.33
N MET A 152 2.12 18.10 -9.51
CA MET A 152 0.77 18.16 -10.10
C MET A 152 0.42 16.85 -10.83
N ASN A 153 0.44 15.73 -10.10
CA ASN A 153 0.11 14.41 -10.63
C ASN A 153 -0.47 13.52 -9.53
N PHE A 154 -1.06 12.39 -9.95
CA PHE A 154 -1.70 11.43 -9.05
C PHE A 154 -0.72 10.83 -8.04
N TYR A 155 0.56 10.71 -8.36
CA TYR A 155 1.57 10.13 -7.48
C TYR A 155 1.79 10.94 -6.19
N THR A 156 1.40 12.22 -6.16
CA THR A 156 1.38 13.02 -4.93
C THR A 156 0.54 12.38 -3.83
N ALA A 157 -0.54 11.66 -4.16
CA ALA A 157 -1.35 10.94 -3.19
C ALA A 157 -0.54 9.85 -2.47
N TYR A 158 0.27 9.08 -3.19
CA TYR A 158 1.15 8.06 -2.60
C TYR A 158 2.21 8.67 -1.68
N ARG A 159 2.85 9.77 -2.12
CA ARG A 159 3.85 10.47 -1.30
C ARG A 159 3.24 11.01 -0.01
N VAL A 160 2.08 11.62 -0.08
CA VAL A 160 1.35 12.13 1.10
C VAL A 160 0.96 10.99 2.04
N HIS A 161 0.59 9.83 1.50
CA HIS A 161 0.31 8.65 2.29
C HIS A 161 1.54 8.13 3.05
N ASN A 162 2.73 8.17 2.45
CA ASN A 162 3.98 7.83 3.13
C ASN A 162 4.27 8.79 4.30
N TYR A 163 4.05 10.10 4.12
CA TYR A 163 4.14 11.08 5.21
C TYR A 163 3.16 10.75 6.35
N HIS A 164 1.93 10.40 6.02
CA HIS A 164 0.91 10.05 7.00
C HIS A 164 1.37 8.89 7.90
N PHE A 165 1.92 7.83 7.30
CA PHE A 165 2.46 6.70 8.06
C PHE A 165 3.69 7.09 8.90
N ALA A 166 4.58 7.94 8.39
CA ALA A 166 5.71 8.46 9.16
C ALA A 166 5.23 9.26 10.38
N ILE A 167 4.21 10.12 10.21
CA ILE A 167 3.60 10.90 11.29
C ILE A 167 3.04 9.98 12.36
N TYR A 168 2.23 8.99 11.98
CA TYR A 168 1.66 8.04 12.95
C TYR A 168 2.73 7.21 13.65
N GLY A 169 3.72 6.69 12.92
CA GLY A 169 4.86 5.98 13.51
C GLY A 169 5.56 6.81 14.58
N ALA A 170 5.85 8.09 14.27
CA ALA A 170 6.47 9.02 15.23
C ALA A 170 5.56 9.31 16.44
N MET A 171 4.25 9.50 16.21
CA MET A 171 3.29 9.75 17.30
C MET A 171 3.19 8.55 18.25
N PHE A 172 3.10 7.32 17.73
CA PHE A 172 3.06 6.12 18.57
C PHE A 172 4.37 5.87 19.34
N LEU A 173 5.50 6.39 18.83
CA LEU A 173 6.79 6.38 19.54
C LEU A 173 6.93 7.54 20.54
N GLY A 174 5.97 8.46 20.65
CA GLY A 174 6.06 9.65 21.49
C GLY A 174 7.09 10.67 20.98
N GLN A 175 7.43 10.65 19.71
CA GLN A 175 8.43 11.52 19.08
C GLN A 175 7.76 12.73 18.41
N TYR A 176 7.59 13.81 19.17
CA TYR A 176 6.91 15.02 18.68
C TYR A 176 7.62 15.67 17.49
N GLU A 177 8.94 15.90 17.58
CA GLU A 177 9.69 16.63 16.54
C GLU A 177 9.66 15.93 15.16
N PRO A 178 9.88 14.60 15.04
CA PRO A 178 9.70 13.90 13.77
C PRO A 178 8.27 13.96 13.25
N ALA A 179 7.25 13.87 14.13
CA ALA A 179 5.85 13.91 13.73
C ALA A 179 5.46 15.29 13.17
N ILE A 180 5.81 16.38 13.88
CA ILE A 180 5.44 17.73 13.46
C ILE A 180 6.19 18.17 12.20
N SER A 181 7.48 17.83 12.08
CA SER A 181 8.28 18.09 10.88
C SER A 181 7.70 17.40 9.66
N ALA A 182 7.36 16.10 9.78
CA ALA A 182 6.75 15.34 8.68
C ALA A 182 5.38 15.92 8.29
N ALA A 183 4.55 16.36 9.25
CA ALA A 183 3.26 16.98 8.96
C ALA A 183 3.41 18.33 8.23
N GLU A 184 4.37 19.13 8.62
CA GLU A 184 4.66 20.41 7.95
C GLU A 184 5.21 20.21 6.54
N GLU A 185 6.08 19.24 6.34
CA GLU A 185 6.60 18.89 5.01
C GLU A 185 5.48 18.36 4.12
N MET A 186 4.66 17.44 4.62
CA MET A 186 3.52 16.89 3.88
C MET A 186 2.60 17.99 3.33
N ILE A 187 2.26 18.99 4.14
CA ILE A 187 1.40 20.09 3.71
C ILE A 187 2.06 20.90 2.58
N ARG A 188 3.39 21.12 2.65
CA ARG A 188 4.13 21.81 1.58
C ARG A 188 4.20 21.02 0.27
N GLU A 189 4.11 19.69 0.36
CA GLU A 189 4.15 18.79 -0.79
C GLU A 189 2.82 18.68 -1.54
N ILE A 190 1.73 19.23 -0.99
CA ILE A 190 0.40 19.23 -1.63
C ILE A 190 0.18 20.56 -2.36
N PRO A 191 0.24 20.61 -3.71
CA PRO A 191 -0.13 21.81 -4.44
C PRO A 191 -1.62 22.16 -4.22
N VAL A 192 -1.91 23.40 -3.94
CA VAL A 192 -3.30 23.88 -3.74
C VAL A 192 -4.17 23.63 -4.97
N GLU A 193 -3.55 23.62 -6.16
CA GLU A 193 -4.21 23.36 -7.43
C GLU A 193 -4.74 21.91 -7.52
N LEU A 194 -4.07 20.93 -6.87
CA LEU A 194 -4.58 19.55 -6.79
C LEU A 194 -5.90 19.46 -6.03
N LEU A 195 -6.08 20.31 -5.00
CA LEU A 195 -7.32 20.35 -4.21
C LEU A 195 -8.50 20.95 -4.98
N LYS A 196 -8.24 21.56 -6.16
CA LYS A 196 -9.26 22.15 -7.03
C LYS A 196 -9.63 21.26 -8.22
N LEU A 197 -8.95 20.11 -8.38
CA LEU A 197 -9.24 19.19 -9.48
C LEU A 197 -10.54 18.43 -9.22
N GLU A 198 -11.48 18.55 -10.16
CA GLU A 198 -12.75 17.81 -10.12
C GLU A 198 -12.60 16.37 -10.66
N SER A 199 -11.63 16.16 -11.55
CA SER A 199 -11.42 14.84 -12.15
C SER A 199 -9.93 14.59 -12.46
N PRO A 200 -9.31 13.57 -11.84
CA PRO A 200 -9.84 12.77 -10.74
C PRO A 200 -10.08 13.63 -9.48
N PRO A 201 -11.00 13.24 -8.58
CA PRO A 201 -11.35 14.03 -7.40
C PRO A 201 -10.24 13.94 -6.34
N MET A 202 -9.14 14.64 -6.56
CA MET A 202 -7.98 14.62 -5.67
C MET A 202 -8.26 15.26 -4.31
N ALA A 203 -9.19 16.23 -4.25
CA ALA A 203 -9.58 16.86 -3.01
C ALA A 203 -10.13 15.86 -1.99
N ASP A 204 -11.03 14.99 -2.40
CA ASP A 204 -11.68 13.99 -1.53
C ASP A 204 -10.66 13.09 -0.81
N PHE A 205 -9.50 12.90 -1.43
CA PHE A 205 -8.42 12.12 -0.85
C PHE A 205 -7.45 12.97 -0.03
N LEU A 206 -7.07 14.14 -0.53
CA LEU A 206 -5.95 14.93 0.02
C LEU A 206 -6.36 15.90 1.14
N GLU A 207 -7.59 16.42 1.18
CA GLU A 207 -7.99 17.44 2.14
C GLU A 207 -7.92 16.97 3.60
N SER A 208 -8.19 15.68 3.84
CA SER A 208 -8.10 15.09 5.17
C SER A 208 -6.69 15.20 5.78
N TYR A 209 -5.66 15.19 4.95
CA TYR A 209 -4.27 15.29 5.39
C TYR A 209 -3.86 16.70 5.81
N ILE A 210 -4.57 17.73 5.36
CA ILE A 210 -4.28 19.14 5.75
C ILE A 210 -4.41 19.34 7.26
N SER A 211 -5.27 18.57 7.93
CA SER A 211 -5.49 18.63 9.38
C SER A 211 -4.41 17.93 10.21
N MET A 212 -3.48 17.17 9.59
CA MET A 212 -2.52 16.33 10.30
C MET A 212 -1.59 17.10 11.23
N LYS A 213 -1.21 18.35 10.88
CA LYS A 213 -0.41 19.20 11.79
C LYS A 213 -1.15 19.46 13.11
N THR A 214 -2.43 19.81 13.02
CA THR A 214 -3.27 20.00 14.21
C THR A 214 -3.42 18.71 15.00
N HIS A 215 -3.58 17.57 14.30
CA HIS A 215 -3.67 16.27 14.96
C HIS A 215 -2.42 15.97 15.79
N VAL A 216 -1.21 16.23 15.27
CA VAL A 216 0.04 16.05 16.02
C VAL A 216 0.11 16.98 17.24
N GLN A 217 -0.37 18.23 17.11
CA GLN A 217 -0.29 19.24 18.19
C GLN A 217 -1.19 18.94 19.39
N ILE A 218 -2.26 18.18 19.20
CA ILE A 218 -3.23 17.87 20.25
C ILE A 218 -3.03 16.49 20.90
N ARG A 219 -2.07 15.71 20.44
CA ARG A 219 -1.71 14.39 20.98
C ARG A 219 -0.46 14.45 21.81
#